data_2a0da70441dc078115422e08da9b253c
#
_entry.id   2a0da70441dc078115422e08da9b253c
#
_cell.length_a   1.000
_cell.length_b   1.000
_cell.length_c   1.000
_cell.angle_alpha   90.00
_cell.angle_beta   90.00
_cell.angle_gamma   90.00
#
_symmetry.space_group_name_H-M   'P 1'
#
loop_
_entity.id
_entity.type
_entity.pdbx_description
1 polymer ?
#
loop_
_entity_poly.entity_id
_entity_poly.type
_entity_poly.pdbx_seq_one_letter_code
_entity_poly.pdbx_strand_id
1 'polypeptide(L)'
;MTQTPPSTPSEDAAAATEPTAPFDATGSHNVADPAVSKAQGSVAEAVDAPARGDGAAEALAAEIREGYSFEGPAVEFGAAVVDGQAYADAPVRIPLAVMNRHGLVAGATGTGKTKTLQLLAEQLSGNGVPVFLADIKGDLSGLATAGASNPKIAARSADIGQEWVGTAYPTEFLSLGGQGKGVPIRSTITAFGPTLLAKVLGLNETQESSLGLVFHYADKNGLALLDLKDLRAVITHLTSDEGKAELKNLGGLSKATAGVILRELIAFEDQGADVFFGEPEFDTRDLLRTAPDGKGLITCLELPAVQDRPALFSTFLMWLLADLFHDLPEVGDLDKPKLVFFFDEAHLLFNEASKAFQESIEQTVRLIRSKGVGVFFVTQSPKDVPRDVLAQLGNRVQHALRAFTPEDAKALKAAVSTYPHTAYDLQKLLTQLGTGQAVITVLSETGAPTPVAWTMMRAPQSLMAPSEPAVVDAIVAGSSLSTKYAAVADRESAYEILTRRLQQAPAGDGPQDAPHDVRQDAGPGQRIPVPQAPESEQPRGRKSNSRSEREDPGMVETVVKSSAFKSMMRSAGTVIGREITRSIFGTARRRR
;
A
#
# COMPACT_ATOMS: atom_id res chain seq x y z
N MET A 1 8.81 -70.22 16.29
CA MET A 1 7.60 -70.60 17.03
C MET A 1 6.57 -69.56 16.66
N THR A 2 5.80 -69.86 15.60
CA THR A 2 4.40 -70.36 15.64
C THR A 2 3.46 -69.30 16.24
N GLN A 3 2.41 -68.78 15.66
CA GLN A 3 1.55 -69.16 14.56
C GLN A 3 0.52 -68.02 14.30
N THR A 4 0.12 -67.89 13.10
CA THR A 4 -1.01 -67.14 12.56
C THR A 4 -2.32 -67.91 12.72
N PRO A 5 -3.45 -67.46 12.10
CA PRO A 5 -4.68 -66.82 12.58
C PRO A 5 -5.84 -67.86 12.66
N PRO A 6 -7.15 -67.70 12.44
CA PRO A 6 -7.95 -66.83 11.58
C PRO A 6 -9.39 -66.48 12.08
N SER A 7 -10.17 -65.79 11.30
CA SER A 7 -11.47 -66.06 10.66
C SER A 7 -12.61 -65.09 10.94
N THR A 8 -13.14 -64.55 9.83
CA THR A 8 -14.51 -64.12 9.59
C THR A 8 -15.47 -65.34 9.63
N PRO A 9 -16.83 -65.30 9.51
CA PRO A 9 -17.70 -64.31 8.82
C PRO A 9 -19.15 -64.17 9.41
N SER A 10 -20.02 -63.57 8.56
CA SER A 10 -21.49 -63.70 8.28
C SER A 10 -22.34 -62.51 8.72
N GLU A 11 -22.93 -61.77 7.77
CA GLU A 11 -24.16 -61.95 7.01
C GLU A 11 -25.41 -62.14 7.86
N ASP A 12 -26.36 -61.22 7.70
CA ASP A 12 -27.76 -61.35 7.24
C ASP A 12 -28.56 -60.12 7.64
N ALA A 13 -29.13 -59.40 6.75
CA ALA A 13 -30.33 -59.56 5.90
C ALA A 13 -31.53 -58.71 6.38
N ALA A 14 -31.95 -57.85 5.49
CA ALA A 14 -33.27 -57.57 4.96
C ALA A 14 -34.37 -56.86 5.77
N ALA A 15 -34.93 -55.78 5.26
CA ALA A 15 -36.24 -55.62 4.55
C ALA A 15 -36.68 -54.16 4.65
N ALA A 16 -36.79 -53.44 3.59
CA ALA A 16 -37.90 -53.12 2.70
C ALA A 16 -39.18 -52.58 3.37
N THR A 17 -39.53 -51.30 3.04
CA THR A 17 -40.88 -50.93 2.53
C THR A 17 -40.91 -49.46 2.06
N GLU A 18 -41.14 -49.25 0.77
CA GLU A 18 -41.90 -48.14 0.16
C GLU A 18 -43.39 -48.53 0.20
N PRO A 19 -44.41 -47.71 -0.24
CA PRO A 19 -44.45 -46.37 -0.82
C PRO A 19 -45.63 -45.50 -0.31
N THR A 20 -45.73 -44.23 -0.75
CA THR A 20 -46.97 -43.62 -1.29
C THR A 20 -46.76 -42.20 -1.78
N ALA A 21 -47.01 -41.93 -3.04
CA ALA A 21 -47.45 -40.68 -3.62
C ALA A 21 -48.99 -40.71 -3.75
N PRO A 22 -49.75 -39.70 -4.25
CA PRO A 22 -49.40 -38.38 -4.78
C PRO A 22 -50.31 -37.24 -4.26
N PHE A 23 -50.02 -35.98 -4.55
CA PHE A 23 -51.06 -34.99 -4.85
C PHE A 23 -50.54 -33.89 -5.82
N ASP A 24 -51.27 -33.78 -6.93
CA ASP A 24 -51.18 -32.81 -7.99
C ASP A 24 -51.74 -31.45 -7.55
N ALA A 25 -51.14 -30.36 -7.98
CA ALA A 25 -51.83 -29.10 -8.37
C ALA A 25 -50.87 -28.13 -9.07
N THR A 26 -50.88 -28.13 -10.35
CA THR A 26 -50.76 -27.00 -11.33
C THR A 26 -50.45 -25.59 -10.81
N GLY A 27 -49.36 -25.00 -11.34
CA GLY A 27 -49.09 -23.58 -11.25
C GLY A 27 -47.81 -23.19 -12.01
N SER A 28 -47.93 -23.04 -13.32
CA SER A 28 -46.86 -22.60 -14.22
C SER A 28 -46.40 -21.19 -13.95
N HIS A 29 -45.11 -20.97 -13.63
CA HIS A 29 -44.40 -19.76 -14.04
C HIS A 29 -42.98 -20.15 -14.50
N ASN A 30 -42.79 -20.04 -15.80
CA ASN A 30 -41.49 -20.02 -16.47
C ASN A 30 -40.62 -18.89 -15.94
N VAL A 31 -39.49 -19.23 -15.32
CA VAL A 31 -38.33 -18.35 -15.25
C VAL A 31 -37.19 -19.12 -15.91
N ALA A 32 -36.81 -18.62 -17.07
CA ALA A 32 -35.73 -19.17 -17.87
C ALA A 32 -34.39 -19.02 -17.15
N ASP A 33 -33.68 -20.10 -17.00
CA ASP A 33 -32.25 -20.17 -16.67
C ASP A 33 -31.47 -19.49 -17.79
N PRO A 34 -30.57 -18.50 -17.51
CA PRO A 34 -29.71 -18.01 -18.55
C PRO A 34 -28.59 -19.01 -18.81
N ALA A 35 -28.69 -19.68 -19.91
CA ALA A 35 -27.65 -20.52 -20.47
C ALA A 35 -26.32 -19.79 -20.50
N VAL A 36 -25.30 -20.40 -19.89
CA VAL A 36 -23.89 -20.02 -20.05
C VAL A 36 -23.54 -20.19 -21.53
N SER A 37 -23.64 -19.09 -22.28
CA SER A 37 -23.15 -19.01 -23.65
C SER A 37 -21.64 -19.09 -23.60
N LYS A 38 -21.06 -20.18 -24.10
CA LYS A 38 -19.66 -20.28 -24.49
C LYS A 38 -19.41 -19.21 -25.55
N ALA A 39 -18.89 -18.04 -25.14
CA ALA A 39 -18.31 -17.09 -26.05
C ALA A 39 -17.02 -17.74 -26.61
N GLN A 40 -17.16 -18.31 -27.81
CA GLN A 40 -16.02 -18.63 -28.66
C GLN A 40 -15.24 -17.34 -28.90
N GLY A 41 -13.93 -17.37 -28.58
CA GLY A 41 -13.05 -16.24 -28.79
C GLY A 41 -13.04 -15.84 -30.27
N SER A 42 -13.61 -14.70 -30.56
CA SER A 42 -13.31 -13.99 -31.80
C SER A 42 -11.87 -13.50 -31.71
N VAL A 43 -11.07 -13.89 -32.68
CA VAL A 43 -9.83 -13.21 -33.07
C VAL A 43 -10.15 -11.71 -33.09
N ALA A 44 -9.37 -10.90 -32.37
CA ALA A 44 -9.56 -9.46 -32.30
C ALA A 44 -9.68 -8.92 -33.73
N GLU A 45 -10.85 -8.40 -34.08
CA GLU A 45 -11.01 -7.63 -35.31
C GLU A 45 -9.98 -6.51 -35.28
N ALA A 46 -9.18 -6.42 -36.32
CA ALA A 46 -8.16 -5.42 -36.52
C ALA A 46 -8.79 -4.03 -36.37
N VAL A 47 -8.16 -3.16 -35.59
CA VAL A 47 -8.51 -1.76 -35.46
C VAL A 47 -8.60 -1.15 -36.85
N ASP A 48 -9.82 -0.86 -37.31
CA ASP A 48 -10.07 -0.25 -38.62
C ASP A 48 -9.75 1.25 -38.56
N ALA A 49 -8.45 1.56 -38.42
CA ALA A 49 -7.90 2.87 -38.75
C ALA A 49 -7.49 2.81 -40.23
N PRO A 50 -7.67 3.89 -41.03
CA PRO A 50 -7.16 3.88 -42.37
C PRO A 50 -5.68 3.52 -42.34
N ALA A 51 -5.32 2.39 -42.98
CA ALA A 51 -3.95 1.90 -43.03
C ALA A 51 -3.06 3.01 -43.58
N ARG A 52 -2.00 3.34 -42.85
CA ARG A 52 -0.97 4.25 -43.36
C ARG A 52 -0.33 3.55 -44.56
N GLY A 53 0.07 4.31 -45.58
CA GLY A 53 0.86 3.68 -46.64
C GLY A 53 2.09 2.97 -46.04
N ASP A 54 2.49 1.84 -46.58
CA ASP A 54 3.57 0.96 -46.04
C ASP A 54 4.82 1.73 -45.58
N GLY A 55 5.21 2.79 -46.29
CA GLY A 55 6.34 3.64 -45.90
C GLY A 55 6.13 4.47 -44.63
N ALA A 56 4.90 4.84 -44.28
CA ALA A 56 4.61 5.62 -43.10
C ALA A 56 4.53 4.72 -41.83
N ALA A 57 4.08 3.49 -42.00
CA ALA A 57 4.08 2.49 -40.92
C ALA A 57 5.50 2.10 -40.53
N GLU A 58 6.38 1.82 -41.52
CA GLU A 58 7.78 1.52 -41.28
C GLU A 58 8.54 2.73 -40.68
N ALA A 59 8.26 3.95 -41.13
CA ALA A 59 8.86 5.15 -40.54
C ALA A 59 8.55 5.31 -39.06
N LEU A 60 7.29 5.04 -38.65
CA LEU A 60 6.91 5.09 -37.23
C LEU A 60 7.55 3.95 -36.44
N ALA A 61 7.64 2.74 -37.00
CA ALA A 61 8.35 1.63 -36.36
C ALA A 61 9.84 1.95 -36.18
N ALA A 62 10.46 2.58 -37.18
CA ALA A 62 11.85 3.03 -37.11
C ALA A 62 12.07 4.12 -36.05
N GLU A 63 11.16 5.12 -35.94
CA GLU A 63 11.18 6.13 -34.88
C GLU A 63 11.12 5.50 -33.48
N ILE A 64 10.23 4.51 -33.28
CA ILE A 64 10.11 3.81 -32.01
C ILE A 64 11.39 2.99 -31.75
N ARG A 65 11.87 2.25 -32.72
CA ARG A 65 13.11 1.46 -32.61
C ARG A 65 14.29 2.33 -32.16
N GLU A 66 14.48 3.49 -32.77
CA GLU A 66 15.52 4.44 -32.40
C GLU A 66 15.30 5.01 -31.00
N GLY A 67 14.07 5.47 -30.69
CA GLY A 67 13.73 6.09 -29.41
C GLY A 67 13.80 5.15 -28.21
N TYR A 68 13.78 3.84 -28.43
CA TYR A 68 13.93 2.82 -27.38
C TYR A 68 15.26 2.04 -27.49
N SER A 69 16.23 2.54 -28.27
CA SER A 69 17.58 2.00 -28.35
C SER A 69 18.43 2.59 -27.23
N PHE A 70 18.66 1.82 -26.17
CA PHE A 70 19.45 2.20 -24.99
C PHE A 70 20.78 1.44 -24.98
N GLU A 71 21.84 2.08 -24.47
CA GLU A 71 23.15 1.48 -24.31
C GLU A 71 23.25 0.58 -23.06
N GLY A 72 22.58 0.99 -21.98
CA GLY A 72 22.58 0.29 -20.71
C GLY A 72 21.58 -0.89 -20.64
N PRO A 73 21.62 -1.67 -19.54
CA PRO A 73 20.67 -2.74 -19.32
C PRO A 73 19.24 -2.19 -19.20
N ALA A 74 18.29 -2.89 -19.81
CA ALA A 74 16.91 -2.47 -19.88
C ALA A 74 15.94 -3.62 -19.63
N VAL A 75 14.76 -3.30 -19.12
CA VAL A 75 13.60 -4.19 -19.02
C VAL A 75 12.77 -4.05 -20.29
N GLU A 76 12.37 -5.16 -20.89
CA GLU A 76 11.65 -5.20 -22.15
C GLU A 76 10.15 -5.43 -21.93
N PHE A 77 9.33 -4.48 -22.37
CA PHE A 77 7.88 -4.60 -22.29
C PHE A 77 7.29 -5.50 -23.38
N GLY A 78 7.86 -5.44 -24.60
CA GLY A 78 7.37 -6.14 -25.78
C GLY A 78 7.83 -5.49 -27.07
N ALA A 79 7.04 -5.64 -28.14
CA ALA A 79 7.31 -5.06 -29.44
C ALA A 79 6.30 -3.99 -29.83
N ALA A 80 6.75 -2.99 -30.59
CA ALA A 80 5.88 -1.94 -31.12
C ALA A 80 4.82 -2.52 -32.04
N VAL A 81 3.64 -1.89 -32.05
CA VAL A 81 2.52 -2.21 -32.95
C VAL A 81 2.19 -0.97 -33.77
N VAL A 82 2.19 -1.13 -35.08
CA VAL A 82 1.74 -0.09 -36.02
C VAL A 82 0.67 -0.69 -36.91
N ASP A 83 -0.44 0.00 -37.05
CA ASP A 83 -1.61 -0.43 -37.83
C ASP A 83 -2.05 -1.88 -37.55
N GLY A 84 -1.96 -2.29 -36.25
CA GLY A 84 -2.33 -3.63 -35.78
C GLY A 84 -1.29 -4.73 -35.98
N GLN A 85 -0.18 -4.46 -36.62
CA GLN A 85 0.93 -5.40 -36.83
C GLN A 85 2.05 -5.16 -35.82
N ALA A 86 2.56 -6.25 -35.20
CA ALA A 86 3.72 -6.18 -34.31
C ALA A 86 5.03 -6.16 -35.12
N TYR A 87 5.98 -5.35 -34.67
CA TYR A 87 7.33 -5.22 -35.23
C TYR A 87 8.33 -5.78 -34.22
N ALA A 88 8.69 -7.04 -34.38
CA ALA A 88 9.59 -7.74 -33.45
C ALA A 88 10.98 -7.09 -33.35
N ASP A 89 11.42 -6.38 -34.37
CA ASP A 89 12.70 -5.64 -34.46
C ASP A 89 12.61 -4.22 -33.88
N ALA A 90 11.43 -3.79 -33.37
CA ALA A 90 11.21 -2.55 -32.65
C ALA A 90 10.81 -2.81 -31.19
N PRO A 91 11.74 -3.31 -30.33
CA PRO A 91 11.44 -3.62 -28.94
C PRO A 91 11.19 -2.35 -28.14
N VAL A 92 10.13 -2.38 -27.31
CA VAL A 92 9.79 -1.30 -26.37
C VAL A 92 10.36 -1.65 -25.00
N ARG A 93 11.27 -0.80 -24.49
CA ARG A 93 12.08 -1.08 -23.31
C ARG A 93 12.10 0.10 -22.34
N ILE A 94 12.53 -0.16 -21.10
CA ILE A 94 12.84 0.87 -20.10
C ILE A 94 14.25 0.64 -19.56
N PRO A 95 15.15 1.65 -19.56
CA PRO A 95 16.47 1.51 -18.97
C PRO A 95 16.38 1.27 -17.47
N LEU A 96 17.17 0.34 -16.92
CA LEU A 96 17.21 0.11 -15.47
C LEU A 96 17.62 1.37 -14.70
N ALA A 97 18.53 2.16 -15.23
CA ALA A 97 19.01 3.40 -14.62
C ALA A 97 17.91 4.44 -14.34
N VAL A 98 16.77 4.39 -15.07
CA VAL A 98 15.65 5.32 -14.85
C VAL A 98 14.46 4.72 -14.11
N MET A 99 14.55 3.46 -13.69
CA MET A 99 13.46 2.83 -12.93
C MET A 99 13.23 3.49 -11.55
N ASN A 100 14.24 4.16 -10.96
CA ASN A 100 14.09 4.97 -9.76
C ASN A 100 13.33 6.30 -9.99
N ARG A 101 12.97 6.63 -11.24
CA ARG A 101 12.16 7.83 -11.58
C ARG A 101 10.67 7.53 -11.59
N HIS A 102 10.30 6.45 -10.91
CA HIS A 102 8.94 6.01 -10.64
C HIS A 102 8.09 5.78 -11.90
N GLY A 103 6.95 5.14 -11.73
CA GLY A 103 6.09 4.84 -12.85
C GLY A 103 4.63 4.59 -12.50
N LEU A 104 3.81 4.59 -13.53
CA LEU A 104 2.39 4.28 -13.47
C LEU A 104 2.08 3.14 -14.43
N VAL A 105 1.37 2.11 -13.95
CA VAL A 105 0.73 1.08 -14.76
C VAL A 105 -0.78 1.23 -14.57
N ALA A 106 -1.47 1.76 -15.57
CA ALA A 106 -2.90 2.03 -15.47
C ALA A 106 -3.71 1.30 -16.54
N GLY A 107 -4.99 1.01 -16.25
CA GLY A 107 -5.90 0.40 -17.20
C GLY A 107 -7.08 -0.30 -16.53
N ALA A 108 -8.17 -0.52 -17.28
CA ALA A 108 -9.37 -1.17 -16.77
C ALA A 108 -9.10 -2.61 -16.29
N THR A 109 -10.01 -3.17 -15.51
CA THR A 109 -9.92 -4.56 -15.05
C THR A 109 -9.86 -5.53 -16.22
N GLY A 110 -8.99 -6.54 -16.13
CA GLY A 110 -8.84 -7.58 -17.16
C GLY A 110 -8.02 -7.17 -18.39
N THR A 111 -7.40 -5.98 -18.42
CA THR A 111 -6.60 -5.52 -19.57
C THR A 111 -5.14 -5.97 -19.55
N GLY A 112 -4.64 -6.49 -18.43
CA GLY A 112 -3.29 -7.06 -18.32
C GLY A 112 -2.36 -6.38 -17.29
N LYS A 113 -2.84 -5.45 -16.46
CA LYS A 113 -2.03 -4.74 -15.47
C LYS A 113 -1.20 -5.67 -14.57
N THR A 114 -1.85 -6.64 -13.90
CA THR A 114 -1.16 -7.60 -13.03
C THR A 114 -0.09 -8.39 -13.78
N LYS A 115 -0.32 -8.70 -15.08
CA LYS A 115 0.68 -9.41 -15.89
C LYS A 115 1.83 -8.51 -16.32
N THR A 116 1.60 -7.22 -16.50
CA THR A 116 2.68 -6.23 -16.69
C THR A 116 3.51 -6.07 -15.41
N LEU A 117 2.87 -6.00 -14.24
CA LEU A 117 3.57 -5.96 -12.96
C LEU A 117 4.42 -7.22 -12.76
N GLN A 118 3.86 -8.40 -13.03
CA GLN A 118 4.54 -9.68 -12.99
C GLN A 118 5.76 -9.70 -13.92
N LEU A 119 5.60 -9.28 -15.18
CA LEU A 119 6.66 -9.16 -16.18
C LEU A 119 7.80 -8.24 -15.73
N LEU A 120 7.47 -7.09 -15.13
CA LEU A 120 8.47 -6.15 -14.61
C LEU A 120 9.24 -6.75 -13.44
N ALA A 121 8.54 -7.38 -12.48
CA ALA A 121 9.15 -8.02 -11.32
C ALA A 121 10.12 -9.15 -11.73
N GLU A 122 9.73 -9.99 -12.68
CA GLU A 122 10.56 -11.07 -13.25
C GLU A 122 11.88 -10.54 -13.81
N GLN A 123 11.81 -9.53 -14.68
CA GLN A 123 12.99 -8.99 -15.33
C GLN A 123 13.87 -8.17 -14.40
N LEU A 124 13.28 -7.42 -13.45
CA LEU A 124 14.04 -6.75 -12.39
C LEU A 124 14.82 -7.76 -11.55
N SER A 125 14.15 -8.82 -11.09
CA SER A 125 14.77 -9.93 -10.37
C SER A 125 15.90 -10.55 -11.17
N GLY A 126 15.66 -10.88 -12.45
CA GLY A 126 16.66 -11.42 -13.37
C GLY A 126 17.89 -10.54 -13.54
N ASN A 127 17.74 -9.22 -13.43
CA ASN A 127 18.83 -8.23 -13.46
C ASN A 127 19.46 -7.97 -12.08
N GLY A 128 19.14 -8.76 -11.07
CA GLY A 128 19.66 -8.63 -9.71
C GLY A 128 19.15 -7.39 -8.98
N VAL A 129 17.93 -6.93 -9.30
CA VAL A 129 17.23 -5.85 -8.60
C VAL A 129 16.16 -6.46 -7.71
N PRO A 130 16.24 -6.29 -6.39
CA PRO A 130 15.19 -6.67 -5.47
C PRO A 130 13.86 -5.94 -5.77
N VAL A 131 12.75 -6.63 -5.55
CA VAL A 131 11.40 -6.11 -5.82
C VAL A 131 10.53 -6.30 -4.60
N PHE A 132 9.72 -5.30 -4.27
CA PHE A 132 8.66 -5.40 -3.28
C PHE A 132 7.29 -5.22 -3.94
N LEU A 133 6.38 -6.13 -3.66
CA LEU A 133 5.03 -6.14 -4.20
C LEU A 133 4.02 -6.09 -3.04
N ALA A 134 3.13 -5.11 -3.03
CA ALA A 134 1.95 -5.12 -2.17
C ALA A 134 0.82 -5.85 -2.93
N ASP A 135 0.58 -7.11 -2.59
CA ASP A 135 -0.39 -7.96 -3.27
C ASP A 135 -1.72 -8.00 -2.50
N ILE A 136 -2.66 -7.17 -2.91
CA ILE A 136 -3.97 -7.06 -2.26
C ILE A 136 -4.90 -8.21 -2.66
N LYS A 137 -4.69 -8.80 -3.85
CA LYS A 137 -5.54 -9.87 -4.39
C LYS A 137 -5.01 -11.27 -4.15
N GLY A 138 -3.72 -11.41 -3.86
CA GLY A 138 -3.05 -12.70 -3.73
C GLY A 138 -2.83 -13.42 -5.07
N ASP A 139 -2.82 -12.66 -6.20
CA ASP A 139 -2.68 -13.22 -7.55
C ASP A 139 -1.25 -13.14 -8.12
N LEU A 140 -0.28 -12.65 -7.32
CA LEU A 140 1.14 -12.53 -7.67
C LEU A 140 2.01 -13.66 -7.13
N SER A 141 1.48 -14.53 -6.27
CA SER A 141 2.21 -15.69 -5.75
C SER A 141 2.73 -16.63 -6.85
N GLY A 142 2.13 -16.58 -8.05
CA GLY A 142 2.58 -17.31 -9.24
C GLY A 142 4.03 -17.04 -9.66
N LEU A 143 4.64 -15.91 -9.23
CA LEU A 143 6.05 -15.60 -9.45
C LEU A 143 7.00 -16.68 -8.92
N ALA A 144 6.59 -17.39 -7.87
CA ALA A 144 7.34 -18.48 -7.27
C ALA A 144 7.30 -19.81 -8.07
N THR A 145 6.48 -19.89 -9.10
CA THR A 145 6.25 -21.11 -9.88
C THR A 145 6.52 -20.87 -11.37
N ALA A 146 7.19 -21.81 -12.04
CA ALA A 146 7.41 -21.71 -13.47
C ALA A 146 6.10 -21.77 -14.24
N GLY A 147 5.93 -20.90 -15.23
CA GLY A 147 4.77 -20.92 -16.12
C GLY A 147 4.76 -22.11 -17.05
N ALA A 148 3.58 -22.48 -17.55
CA ALA A 148 3.39 -23.46 -18.60
C ALA A 148 3.01 -22.77 -19.92
N SER A 149 3.65 -23.17 -21.01
CA SER A 149 3.32 -22.67 -22.33
C SER A 149 1.92 -23.11 -22.76
N ASN A 150 1.28 -22.29 -23.55
CA ASN A 150 0.01 -22.60 -24.21
C ASN A 150 -0.03 -21.95 -25.61
N PRO A 151 -0.98 -22.34 -26.49
CA PRO A 151 -1.03 -21.81 -27.85
C PRO A 151 -1.09 -20.28 -27.96
N LYS A 152 -1.71 -19.58 -26.97
CA LYS A 152 -1.79 -18.13 -26.98
C LYS A 152 -0.45 -17.48 -26.62
N ILE A 153 0.27 -18.05 -25.65
CA ILE A 153 1.63 -17.61 -25.29
C ILE A 153 2.56 -17.85 -26.47
N ALA A 154 2.54 -19.04 -27.09
CA ALA A 154 3.40 -19.38 -28.21
C ALA A 154 3.18 -18.44 -29.42
N ALA A 155 1.94 -18.19 -29.80
CA ALA A 155 1.60 -17.26 -30.87
C ALA A 155 2.09 -15.84 -30.58
N ARG A 156 1.78 -15.30 -29.39
CA ARG A 156 2.22 -13.96 -28.96
C ARG A 156 3.76 -13.85 -28.97
N SER A 157 4.43 -14.86 -28.44
CA SER A 157 5.90 -14.86 -28.37
C SER A 157 6.53 -14.88 -29.78
N ALA A 158 5.93 -15.63 -30.71
CA ALA A 158 6.35 -15.62 -32.12
C ALA A 158 6.15 -14.23 -32.77
N ASP A 159 5.00 -13.59 -32.52
CA ASP A 159 4.66 -12.28 -33.11
C ASP A 159 5.61 -11.17 -32.67
N ILE A 160 6.16 -11.25 -31.46
CA ILE A 160 7.03 -10.20 -30.88
C ILE A 160 8.49 -10.63 -30.75
N GLY A 161 8.88 -11.80 -31.24
CA GLY A 161 10.25 -12.30 -31.14
C GLY A 161 10.70 -12.65 -29.72
N GLN A 162 9.77 -13.01 -28.81
CA GLN A 162 10.11 -13.41 -27.45
C GLN A 162 10.54 -14.88 -27.38
N GLU A 163 11.75 -15.14 -26.89
CA GLU A 163 12.13 -16.47 -26.43
C GLU A 163 11.48 -16.75 -25.08
N TRP A 164 10.36 -17.48 -25.09
CA TRP A 164 9.59 -17.75 -23.88
C TRP A 164 9.95 -19.10 -23.28
N VAL A 165 10.40 -19.09 -22.02
CA VAL A 165 10.68 -20.29 -21.21
C VAL A 165 10.04 -20.13 -19.85
N GLY A 166 9.24 -21.15 -19.43
CA GLY A 166 8.65 -21.13 -18.09
C GLY A 166 9.73 -21.08 -17.01
N THR A 167 9.69 -20.06 -16.16
CA THR A 167 10.74 -19.77 -15.16
C THR A 167 10.09 -19.40 -13.82
N ALA A 168 10.60 -19.96 -12.73
CA ALA A 168 10.29 -19.53 -11.37
C ALA A 168 11.33 -18.50 -10.90
N TYR A 169 10.90 -17.58 -10.07
CA TYR A 169 11.76 -16.54 -9.52
C TYR A 169 11.88 -16.65 -7.99
N PRO A 170 13.02 -16.24 -7.40
CA PRO A 170 13.22 -16.28 -5.96
C PRO A 170 12.23 -15.33 -5.28
N THR A 171 11.29 -15.88 -4.55
CA THR A 171 10.18 -15.13 -3.93
C THR A 171 10.16 -15.34 -2.43
N GLU A 172 9.89 -14.28 -1.69
CA GLU A 172 9.61 -14.27 -0.26
C GLU A 172 8.16 -13.81 -0.03
N PHE A 173 7.45 -14.44 0.89
CA PHE A 173 6.10 -14.05 1.25
C PHE A 173 6.07 -13.49 2.66
N LEU A 174 5.53 -12.29 2.81
CA LEU A 174 5.37 -11.59 4.08
C LEU A 174 3.88 -11.41 4.38
N SER A 175 3.52 -11.38 5.65
CA SER A 175 2.17 -11.08 6.12
C SER A 175 2.20 -9.97 7.17
N LEU A 176 1.20 -9.12 7.17
CA LEU A 176 1.09 -8.02 8.12
C LEU A 176 0.66 -8.55 9.48
N GLY A 177 1.55 -8.51 10.47
CA GLY A 177 1.28 -9.00 11.81
C GLY A 177 0.89 -10.48 11.92
N GLY A 178 1.12 -11.28 10.85
CA GLY A 178 0.69 -12.67 10.79
C GLY A 178 -0.74 -12.87 10.29
N GLN A 179 -1.37 -11.83 9.74
CA GLN A 179 -2.67 -11.94 9.09
C GLN A 179 -2.50 -12.50 7.67
N GLY A 180 -2.98 -13.72 7.45
CA GLY A 180 -2.83 -14.42 6.16
C GLY A 180 -1.57 -15.26 6.07
N LYS A 181 -1.08 -15.49 4.83
CA LYS A 181 0.09 -16.32 4.54
C LYS A 181 1.34 -15.46 4.43
N GLY A 182 2.46 -15.97 4.93
CA GLY A 182 3.75 -15.29 4.87
C GLY A 182 4.42 -15.16 6.23
N VAL A 183 5.67 -14.75 6.20
CA VAL A 183 6.42 -14.44 7.43
C VAL A 183 5.80 -13.19 8.06
N PRO A 184 5.41 -13.24 9.34
CA PRO A 184 4.80 -12.09 10.01
C PRO A 184 5.81 -10.96 10.19
N ILE A 185 5.47 -9.78 9.70
CA ILE A 185 6.27 -8.58 9.89
C ILE A 185 5.51 -7.56 10.74
N ARG A 186 6.26 -6.82 11.57
CA ARG A 186 5.73 -5.85 12.53
C ARG A 186 6.58 -4.59 12.56
N SER A 187 6.02 -3.52 13.08
CA SER A 187 6.74 -2.30 13.47
C SER A 187 6.53 -2.05 14.96
N THR A 188 7.41 -1.27 15.59
CA THR A 188 7.14 -0.76 16.93
C THR A 188 6.55 0.64 16.87
N ILE A 189 5.80 1.05 17.88
CA ILE A 189 5.33 2.43 18.01
C ILE A 189 6.52 3.40 18.03
N THR A 190 7.62 3.03 18.69
CA THR A 190 8.85 3.84 18.71
C THR A 190 9.41 4.06 17.30
N ALA A 191 9.48 3.02 16.47
CA ALA A 191 9.98 3.12 15.09
C ALA A 191 9.03 3.90 14.18
N PHE A 192 7.74 3.74 14.40
CA PHE A 192 6.70 4.48 13.67
C PHE A 192 6.83 5.98 13.88
N GLY A 193 7.09 6.38 15.12
CA GLY A 193 7.33 7.75 15.52
C GLY A 193 6.09 8.64 15.61
N PRO A 194 6.19 9.76 16.33
CA PRO A 194 5.02 10.60 16.63
C PRO A 194 4.45 11.32 15.41
N THR A 195 5.28 11.77 14.48
CA THR A 195 4.84 12.58 13.34
C THR A 195 4.03 11.74 12.33
N LEU A 196 4.51 10.53 12.01
CA LEU A 196 3.78 9.65 11.10
C LEU A 196 2.50 9.16 11.75
N LEU A 197 2.56 8.78 13.04
CA LEU A 197 1.37 8.34 13.78
C LEU A 197 0.33 9.46 13.87
N ALA A 198 0.74 10.71 14.12
CA ALA A 198 -0.18 11.85 14.15
C ALA A 198 -0.92 12.05 12.81
N LYS A 199 -0.22 11.88 11.68
CA LYS A 199 -0.83 11.98 10.34
C LYS A 199 -1.82 10.86 10.07
N VAL A 200 -1.49 9.65 10.48
CA VAL A 200 -2.38 8.48 10.37
C VAL A 200 -3.64 8.67 11.20
N LEU A 201 -3.50 9.15 12.43
CA LEU A 201 -4.62 9.41 13.34
C LEU A 201 -5.39 10.71 13.01
N GLY A 202 -4.99 11.46 11.97
CA GLY A 202 -5.64 12.71 11.59
C GLY A 202 -5.54 13.82 12.65
N LEU A 203 -4.48 13.83 13.47
CA LEU A 203 -4.28 14.79 14.56
C LEU A 203 -3.92 16.17 14.00
N ASN A 204 -4.40 17.22 14.67
CA ASN A 204 -3.97 18.58 14.36
C ASN A 204 -2.59 18.92 14.98
N GLU A 205 -2.00 20.07 14.61
CA GLU A 205 -0.67 20.48 15.05
C GLU A 205 -0.49 20.47 16.58
N THR A 206 -1.49 20.88 17.36
CA THR A 206 -1.43 20.86 18.84
C THR A 206 -1.41 19.43 19.38
N GLN A 207 -2.18 18.53 18.78
CA GLN A 207 -2.23 17.13 19.16
C GLN A 207 -0.96 16.39 18.72
N GLU A 208 -0.44 16.67 17.53
CA GLU A 208 0.86 16.16 17.05
C GLU A 208 2.01 16.58 17.96
N SER A 209 2.08 17.88 18.31
CA SER A 209 3.09 18.38 19.26
C SER A 209 2.96 17.71 20.63
N SER A 210 1.73 17.49 21.11
CA SER A 210 1.46 16.79 22.37
C SER A 210 1.86 15.32 22.31
N LEU A 211 1.60 14.65 21.19
CA LEU A 211 2.05 13.27 20.96
C LEU A 211 3.58 13.20 20.94
N GLY A 212 4.25 14.15 20.28
CA GLY A 212 5.71 14.27 20.30
C GLY A 212 6.29 14.40 21.71
N LEU A 213 5.61 15.16 22.60
CA LEU A 213 5.98 15.25 24.01
C LEU A 213 5.86 13.91 24.74
N VAL A 214 4.83 13.12 24.45
CA VAL A 214 4.65 11.77 25.02
C VAL A 214 5.81 10.85 24.62
N PHE A 215 6.18 10.85 23.33
CA PHE A 215 7.33 10.06 22.85
C PHE A 215 8.65 10.51 23.48
N HIS A 216 8.89 11.84 23.57
CA HIS A 216 10.07 12.37 24.24
C HIS A 216 10.15 11.94 25.69
N TYR A 217 9.03 12.01 26.43
CA TYR A 217 8.96 11.55 27.80
C TYR A 217 9.28 10.05 27.92
N ALA A 218 8.66 9.22 27.08
CA ALA A 218 8.89 7.79 27.06
C ALA A 218 10.37 7.44 26.81
N ASP A 219 10.98 8.07 25.79
CA ASP A 219 12.40 7.85 25.46
C ASP A 219 13.33 8.28 26.60
N LYS A 220 13.09 9.46 27.18
CA LYS A 220 13.89 10.00 28.31
C LYS A 220 13.83 9.09 29.53
N ASN A 221 12.70 8.44 29.78
CA ASN A 221 12.49 7.57 30.95
C ASN A 221 12.72 6.09 30.67
N GLY A 222 13.21 5.74 29.47
CA GLY A 222 13.49 4.35 29.09
C GLY A 222 12.25 3.48 28.95
N LEU A 223 11.08 4.08 28.74
CA LEU A 223 9.81 3.41 28.52
C LEU A 223 9.69 3.02 27.03
N ALA A 224 9.88 1.74 26.72
CA ALA A 224 9.77 1.25 25.37
C ALA A 224 8.30 1.31 24.90
N LEU A 225 8.04 1.97 23.76
CA LEU A 225 6.74 1.99 23.11
C LEU A 225 6.74 0.93 22.00
N LEU A 226 6.34 -0.28 22.33
CA LEU A 226 6.36 -1.41 21.41
C LEU A 226 5.02 -1.53 20.67
N ASP A 227 3.92 -1.35 21.39
CA ASP A 227 2.57 -1.46 20.86
C ASP A 227 1.65 -0.31 21.32
N LEU A 228 0.38 -0.38 20.92
CA LEU A 228 -0.62 0.65 21.25
C LEU A 228 -0.94 0.71 22.75
N LYS A 229 -0.82 -0.42 23.48
CA LYS A 229 -1.04 -0.46 24.95
C LYS A 229 -0.01 0.38 25.67
N ASP A 230 1.25 0.32 25.23
CA ASP A 230 2.34 1.11 25.80
C ASP A 230 2.07 2.60 25.67
N LEU A 231 1.74 3.05 24.46
CA LEU A 231 1.46 4.45 24.21
C LEU A 231 0.27 4.95 25.04
N ARG A 232 -0.80 4.14 25.11
CA ARG A 232 -1.98 4.45 25.94
C ARG A 232 -1.64 4.54 27.42
N ALA A 233 -0.79 3.61 27.93
CA ALA A 233 -0.35 3.62 29.31
C ALA A 233 0.45 4.89 29.65
N VAL A 234 1.37 5.30 28.78
CA VAL A 234 2.15 6.53 28.97
C VAL A 234 1.25 7.76 28.95
N ILE A 235 0.31 7.89 27.98
CA ILE A 235 -0.63 9.03 27.93
C ILE A 235 -1.49 9.06 29.19
N THR A 236 -1.97 7.92 29.67
CA THR A 236 -2.79 7.81 30.87
C THR A 236 -1.99 8.21 32.10
N HIS A 237 -0.76 7.73 32.25
CA HIS A 237 0.14 8.12 33.33
C HIS A 237 0.38 9.65 33.33
N LEU A 238 0.72 10.23 32.18
CA LEU A 238 1.01 11.66 32.06
C LEU A 238 -0.19 12.58 32.33
N THR A 239 -1.40 12.03 32.31
CA THR A 239 -2.64 12.76 32.67
C THR A 239 -3.07 12.54 34.11
N SER A 240 -2.43 11.63 34.85
CA SER A 240 -2.58 11.42 36.30
C SER A 240 -1.98 12.59 37.08
N ASP A 241 -2.25 12.66 38.37
CA ASP A 241 -1.70 13.74 39.21
C ASP A 241 -0.20 13.60 39.40
N GLU A 242 0.33 12.38 39.43
CA GLU A 242 1.78 12.08 39.46
C GLU A 242 2.46 12.50 38.16
N GLY A 243 1.98 12.03 37.01
CA GLY A 243 2.59 12.29 35.71
C GLY A 243 2.53 13.76 35.28
N LYS A 244 1.50 14.51 35.72
CA LYS A 244 1.45 15.97 35.52
C LYS A 244 2.59 16.73 36.19
N ALA A 245 3.02 16.26 37.37
CA ALA A 245 4.15 16.87 38.06
C ALA A 245 5.44 16.69 37.25
N GLU A 246 5.63 15.54 36.62
CA GLU A 246 6.78 15.21 35.77
C GLU A 246 6.81 16.04 34.49
N LEU A 247 5.64 16.35 33.89
CA LEU A 247 5.53 17.19 32.69
C LEU A 247 5.62 18.69 32.95
N LYS A 248 5.59 19.15 34.18
CA LYS A 248 5.53 20.60 34.53
C LYS A 248 6.65 21.41 33.88
N ASN A 249 7.85 20.84 33.71
CA ASN A 249 9.00 21.49 33.10
C ASN A 249 9.11 21.26 31.58
N LEU A 250 8.22 20.44 30.97
CA LEU A 250 8.25 20.08 29.57
C LEU A 250 7.09 20.68 28.74
N GLY A 251 6.24 21.52 29.37
CA GLY A 251 5.12 22.19 28.68
C GLY A 251 3.73 21.66 29.03
N GLY A 252 3.65 20.49 29.67
CA GLY A 252 2.38 19.90 30.10
C GLY A 252 1.56 19.25 28.98
N LEU A 253 0.66 18.35 29.35
CA LEU A 253 -0.31 17.70 28.47
C LEU A 253 -1.72 17.96 29.03
N SER A 254 -2.60 18.61 28.24
CA SER A 254 -3.97 18.84 28.68
C SER A 254 -4.79 17.55 28.65
N LYS A 255 -5.67 17.34 29.64
CA LYS A 255 -6.60 16.20 29.65
C LYS A 255 -7.49 16.17 28.39
N ALA A 256 -7.87 17.33 27.86
CA ALA A 256 -8.70 17.43 26.66
C ALA A 256 -7.94 16.93 25.43
N THR A 257 -6.69 17.36 25.23
CA THR A 257 -5.83 16.91 24.11
C THR A 257 -5.52 15.42 24.23
N ALA A 258 -5.14 14.94 25.41
CA ALA A 258 -4.88 13.52 25.65
C ALA A 258 -6.13 12.67 25.37
N GLY A 259 -7.32 13.14 25.78
CA GLY A 259 -8.57 12.46 25.52
C GLY A 259 -8.94 12.37 24.03
N VAL A 260 -8.54 13.32 23.20
CA VAL A 260 -8.67 13.20 21.74
C VAL A 260 -7.72 12.12 21.22
N ILE A 261 -6.43 12.22 21.55
CA ILE A 261 -5.42 11.25 21.09
C ILE A 261 -5.81 9.82 21.48
N LEU A 262 -6.27 9.61 22.72
CA LEU A 262 -6.71 8.28 23.18
C LEU A 262 -7.92 7.75 22.40
N ARG A 263 -8.88 8.59 22.03
CA ARG A 263 -10.02 8.15 21.21
C ARG A 263 -9.61 7.74 19.81
N GLU A 264 -8.72 8.51 19.17
CA GLU A 264 -8.21 8.17 17.84
C GLU A 264 -7.36 6.90 17.89
N LEU A 265 -6.56 6.68 18.95
CA LEU A 265 -5.82 5.43 19.15
C LEU A 265 -6.76 4.23 19.32
N ILE A 266 -7.83 4.35 20.07
CA ILE A 266 -8.83 3.29 20.24
C ILE A 266 -9.53 3.00 18.92
N ALA A 267 -9.96 4.04 18.19
CA ALA A 267 -10.57 3.88 16.87
C ALA A 267 -9.63 3.19 15.86
N PHE A 268 -8.34 3.45 15.95
CA PHE A 268 -7.32 2.82 15.12
C PHE A 268 -7.08 1.35 15.53
N GLU A 269 -7.06 1.05 16.83
CA GLU A 269 -7.00 -0.30 17.38
C GLU A 269 -8.23 -1.13 16.96
N ASP A 270 -9.44 -0.54 17.03
CA ASP A 270 -10.71 -1.18 16.61
C ASP A 270 -10.72 -1.52 15.10
N GLN A 271 -9.94 -0.82 14.28
CA GLN A 271 -9.69 -1.16 12.88
C GLN A 271 -8.69 -2.33 12.71
N GLY A 272 -8.13 -2.84 13.81
CA GLY A 272 -7.19 -3.95 13.83
C GLY A 272 -5.71 -3.53 13.68
N ALA A 273 -5.37 -2.28 13.97
CA ALA A 273 -3.99 -1.79 13.85
C ALA A 273 -3.02 -2.41 14.84
N ASP A 274 -3.52 -3.01 15.92
CA ASP A 274 -2.75 -3.72 16.92
C ASP A 274 -1.94 -4.88 16.33
N VAL A 275 -2.41 -5.51 15.25
CA VAL A 275 -1.78 -6.70 14.66
C VAL A 275 -0.38 -6.44 14.08
N PHE A 276 -0.07 -5.23 13.66
CA PHE A 276 1.23 -4.93 13.06
C PHE A 276 2.20 -4.18 14.00
N PHE A 277 1.75 -3.84 15.22
CA PHE A 277 2.66 -3.30 16.22
C PHE A 277 3.19 -4.40 17.15
N GLY A 278 4.47 -4.32 17.45
CA GLY A 278 5.15 -5.26 18.35
C GLY A 278 6.55 -5.66 17.88
N GLU A 279 7.14 -6.60 18.57
CA GLU A 279 8.47 -7.13 18.26
C GLU A 279 8.42 -8.59 17.79
N PRO A 280 9.42 -9.03 17.01
CA PRO A 280 10.56 -8.26 16.50
C PRO A 280 10.14 -7.27 15.39
N GLU A 281 10.75 -6.08 15.44
CA GLU A 281 10.57 -5.06 14.41
C GLU A 281 11.20 -5.49 13.09
N PHE A 282 10.49 -5.27 11.99
CA PHE A 282 10.99 -5.58 10.65
C PHE A 282 12.12 -4.63 10.25
N ASP A 283 13.24 -5.19 9.83
CA ASP A 283 14.35 -4.45 9.27
C ASP A 283 14.14 -4.27 7.76
N THR A 284 13.85 -3.05 7.32
CA THR A 284 13.57 -2.73 5.92
C THR A 284 14.74 -3.05 4.97
N ARG A 285 15.97 -3.19 5.50
CA ARG A 285 17.13 -3.65 4.72
C ARG A 285 17.01 -5.10 4.25
N ASP A 286 16.16 -5.90 4.89
CA ASP A 286 15.88 -7.27 4.43
C ASP A 286 15.15 -7.31 3.08
N LEU A 287 14.62 -6.18 2.60
CA LEU A 287 14.06 -6.04 1.26
C LEU A 287 15.14 -5.90 0.15
N LEU A 288 16.39 -5.66 0.51
CA LEU A 288 17.49 -5.39 -0.42
C LEU A 288 18.28 -6.67 -0.79
N ARG A 289 17.76 -7.84 -0.43
CA ARG A 289 18.47 -9.11 -0.59
C ARG A 289 18.42 -9.62 -2.02
N THR A 290 19.47 -10.35 -2.39
CA THR A 290 19.56 -11.13 -3.62
C THR A 290 19.67 -12.62 -3.29
N ALA A 291 19.24 -13.45 -4.22
CA ALA A 291 19.40 -14.90 -4.15
C ALA A 291 20.86 -15.31 -4.46
N PRO A 292 21.28 -16.54 -4.12
CA PRO A 292 22.64 -17.02 -4.38
C PRO A 292 23.05 -17.03 -5.87
N ASP A 293 22.07 -17.09 -6.79
CA ASP A 293 22.28 -17.01 -8.24
C ASP A 293 22.40 -15.58 -8.75
N GLY A 294 22.36 -14.58 -7.86
CA GLY A 294 22.49 -13.17 -8.17
C GLY A 294 21.17 -12.48 -8.56
N LYS A 295 20.07 -13.21 -8.67
CA LYS A 295 18.75 -12.60 -8.90
C LYS A 295 18.29 -11.79 -7.68
N GLY A 296 17.59 -10.69 -7.93
CA GLY A 296 16.92 -9.93 -6.85
C GLY A 296 15.80 -10.74 -6.24
N LEU A 297 15.66 -10.74 -4.89
CA LEU A 297 14.50 -11.35 -4.25
C LEU A 297 13.24 -10.56 -4.56
N ILE A 298 12.17 -11.27 -4.90
CA ILE A 298 10.83 -10.70 -5.05
C ILE A 298 10.08 -10.90 -3.73
N THR A 299 9.86 -9.84 -2.99
CA THR A 299 9.14 -9.87 -1.72
C THR A 299 7.68 -9.51 -1.95
N CYS A 300 6.77 -10.46 -1.75
CA CYS A 300 5.33 -10.28 -1.82
C CYS A 300 4.77 -10.06 -0.40
N LEU A 301 4.21 -8.90 -0.13
CA LEU A 301 3.39 -8.67 1.06
C LEU A 301 1.96 -9.09 0.74
N GLU A 302 1.53 -10.20 1.35
CA GLU A 302 0.22 -10.79 1.16
C GLU A 302 -0.84 -10.04 1.97
N LEU A 303 -1.75 -9.35 1.30
CA LEU A 303 -2.75 -8.49 1.92
C LEU A 303 -4.22 -8.96 1.77
N PRO A 304 -4.55 -10.12 1.15
CA PRO A 304 -5.96 -10.52 0.99
C PRO A 304 -6.72 -10.62 2.32
N ALA A 305 -6.06 -10.99 3.41
CA ALA A 305 -6.66 -11.10 4.74
C ALA A 305 -7.05 -9.75 5.37
N VAL A 306 -6.52 -8.65 4.83
CA VAL A 306 -6.74 -7.27 5.33
C VAL A 306 -7.24 -6.33 4.24
N GLN A 307 -7.69 -6.85 3.10
CA GLN A 307 -8.13 -6.06 1.94
C GLN A 307 -9.34 -5.15 2.24
N ASP A 308 -10.15 -5.52 3.23
CA ASP A 308 -11.30 -4.76 3.73
C ASP A 308 -10.90 -3.60 4.67
N ARG A 309 -9.61 -3.48 5.00
CA ARG A 309 -9.03 -2.49 5.92
C ARG A 309 -7.93 -1.67 5.24
N PRO A 310 -8.24 -0.86 4.20
CA PRO A 310 -7.22 -0.15 3.41
C PRO A 310 -6.39 0.84 4.25
N ALA A 311 -6.97 1.47 5.25
CA ALA A 311 -6.25 2.36 6.15
C ALA A 311 -5.10 1.65 6.88
N LEU A 312 -5.28 0.37 7.24
CA LEU A 312 -4.31 -0.43 7.96
C LEU A 312 -3.06 -0.69 7.10
N PHE A 313 -3.22 -1.28 5.91
CA PHE A 313 -2.08 -1.62 5.09
C PHE A 313 -1.44 -0.38 4.45
N SER A 314 -2.20 0.66 4.10
CA SER A 314 -1.63 1.91 3.59
C SER A 314 -0.75 2.59 4.64
N THR A 315 -1.17 2.58 5.90
CA THR A 315 -0.38 3.06 7.04
C THR A 315 0.95 2.31 7.16
N PHE A 316 0.91 0.98 7.10
CA PHE A 316 2.12 0.15 7.16
C PHE A 316 3.05 0.42 5.97
N LEU A 317 2.52 0.48 4.75
CA LEU A 317 3.31 0.75 3.55
C LEU A 317 3.98 2.13 3.59
N MET A 318 3.31 3.13 4.17
CA MET A 318 3.89 4.44 4.40
C MET A 318 5.05 4.41 5.39
N TRP A 319 4.88 3.69 6.51
CA TRP A 319 5.97 3.48 7.46
C TRP A 319 7.17 2.80 6.77
N LEU A 320 6.91 1.75 5.99
CA LEU A 320 7.94 1.00 5.28
C LEU A 320 8.76 1.89 4.34
N LEU A 321 8.09 2.74 3.55
CA LEU A 321 8.76 3.71 2.67
C LEU A 321 9.53 4.78 3.45
N ALA A 322 8.97 5.28 4.55
CA ALA A 322 9.60 6.30 5.39
C ALA A 322 10.84 5.74 6.12
N ASP A 323 10.76 4.50 6.62
CA ASP A 323 11.88 3.83 7.28
C ASP A 323 13.02 3.55 6.29
N LEU A 324 12.71 3.06 5.08
CA LEU A 324 13.69 2.91 4.00
C LEU A 324 14.35 4.23 3.61
N PHE A 325 13.56 5.29 3.47
CA PHE A 325 14.10 6.61 3.17
C PHE A 325 15.09 7.07 4.25
N HIS A 326 14.80 6.75 5.51
CA HIS A 326 15.67 7.10 6.63
C HIS A 326 16.95 6.26 6.65
N ASP A 327 16.85 4.95 6.43
CA ASP A 327 17.95 4.00 6.59
C ASP A 327 18.91 3.97 5.39
N LEU A 328 18.42 4.25 4.18
CA LEU A 328 19.25 4.21 2.99
C LEU A 328 20.11 5.46 2.86
N PRO A 329 21.40 5.31 2.51
CA PRO A 329 22.23 6.45 2.14
C PRO A 329 21.77 7.04 0.82
N GLU A 330 22.01 8.34 0.63
CA GLU A 330 21.87 8.95 -0.69
C GLU A 330 22.87 8.34 -1.66
N VAL A 331 22.41 8.14 -2.89
CA VAL A 331 23.20 7.60 -3.98
C VAL A 331 23.08 8.54 -5.18
N GLY A 332 24.14 8.62 -5.96
CA GLY A 332 24.10 9.31 -7.24
C GLY A 332 23.28 8.56 -8.28
N ASP A 333 23.51 8.86 -9.54
CA ASP A 333 22.96 8.08 -10.64
C ASP A 333 23.55 6.66 -10.61
N LEU A 334 22.67 5.66 -10.59
CA LEU A 334 23.00 4.24 -10.55
C LEU A 334 22.61 3.60 -11.86
N ASP A 335 23.38 2.60 -12.31
CA ASP A 335 23.07 1.81 -13.50
C ASP A 335 21.78 0.98 -13.34
N LYS A 336 21.39 0.68 -12.09
CA LYS A 336 20.15 0.01 -11.73
C LYS A 336 19.67 0.43 -10.33
N PRO A 337 18.35 0.39 -10.06
CA PRO A 337 17.83 0.72 -8.73
C PRO A 337 18.27 -0.30 -7.68
N LYS A 338 18.31 0.14 -6.42
CA LYS A 338 18.55 -0.75 -5.27
C LYS A 338 17.33 -1.59 -4.92
N LEU A 339 16.14 -1.08 -5.20
CA LEU A 339 14.87 -1.71 -4.91
C LEU A 339 13.78 -1.04 -5.76
N VAL A 340 12.80 -1.81 -6.20
CA VAL A 340 11.60 -1.29 -6.86
C VAL A 340 10.35 -1.76 -6.11
N PHE A 341 9.52 -0.79 -5.70
CA PHE A 341 8.21 -1.01 -5.11
C PHE A 341 7.12 -1.00 -6.16
N PHE A 342 6.19 -1.96 -6.07
CA PHE A 342 4.94 -1.94 -6.80
C PHE A 342 3.76 -1.94 -5.83
N PHE A 343 2.91 -0.95 -5.94
CA PHE A 343 1.66 -0.85 -5.19
C PHE A 343 0.51 -1.20 -6.12
N ASP A 344 0.01 -2.44 -6.03
CA ASP A 344 -1.21 -2.82 -6.74
C ASP A 344 -2.43 -2.16 -6.09
N GLU A 345 -3.46 -1.91 -6.89
CA GLU A 345 -4.67 -1.17 -6.52
C GLU A 345 -4.36 0.14 -5.76
N ALA A 346 -3.42 0.93 -6.30
CA ALA A 346 -2.88 2.13 -5.65
C ALA A 346 -3.95 3.14 -5.22
N HIS A 347 -5.15 3.10 -5.80
CA HIS A 347 -6.26 3.93 -5.37
C HIS A 347 -6.62 3.74 -3.89
N LEU A 348 -6.38 2.56 -3.32
CA LEU A 348 -6.64 2.27 -1.91
C LEU A 348 -5.69 3.01 -0.95
N LEU A 349 -4.51 3.43 -1.43
CA LEU A 349 -3.59 4.27 -0.64
C LEU A 349 -4.09 5.70 -0.49
N PHE A 350 -4.92 6.16 -1.43
CA PHE A 350 -5.33 7.56 -1.51
C PHE A 350 -6.80 7.78 -1.14
N ASN A 351 -7.63 6.73 -1.26
CA ASN A 351 -9.03 6.79 -0.87
C ASN A 351 -9.15 6.98 0.64
N GLU A 352 -9.96 7.95 1.06
CA GLU A 352 -10.22 8.27 2.46
C GLU A 352 -8.97 8.73 3.26
N ALA A 353 -7.81 8.84 2.61
CA ALA A 353 -6.59 9.31 3.25
C ALA A 353 -6.69 10.81 3.60
N SER A 354 -6.22 11.18 4.80
CA SER A 354 -6.12 12.58 5.18
C SER A 354 -5.20 13.35 4.24
N LYS A 355 -5.44 14.67 4.07
CA LYS A 355 -4.58 15.51 3.24
C LYS A 355 -3.12 15.45 3.68
N ALA A 356 -2.86 15.48 4.98
CA ALA A 356 -1.52 15.38 5.54
C ALA A 356 -0.84 14.04 5.21
N PHE A 357 -1.62 12.96 5.14
CA PHE A 357 -1.12 11.64 4.73
C PHE A 357 -0.78 11.62 3.24
N GLN A 358 -1.64 12.17 2.35
CA GLN A 358 -1.37 12.28 0.92
C GLN A 358 -0.11 13.12 0.64
N GLU A 359 0.06 14.26 1.31
CA GLU A 359 1.26 15.10 1.23
C GLU A 359 2.52 14.34 1.68
N SER A 360 2.40 13.46 2.68
CA SER A 360 3.50 12.62 3.15
C SER A 360 3.94 11.59 2.10
N ILE A 361 2.97 10.94 1.42
CA ILE A 361 3.25 10.03 0.30
C ILE A 361 3.96 10.78 -0.83
N GLU A 362 3.42 11.93 -1.25
CA GLU A 362 4.02 12.75 -2.31
C GLU A 362 5.46 13.10 -2.00
N GLN A 363 5.71 13.59 -0.79
CA GLN A 363 7.06 13.97 -0.36
C GLN A 363 8.00 12.78 -0.33
N THR A 364 7.54 11.62 0.18
CA THR A 364 8.35 10.40 0.24
C THR A 364 8.68 9.91 -1.16
N VAL A 365 7.70 9.82 -2.05
CA VAL A 365 7.92 9.39 -3.45
C VAL A 365 8.90 10.32 -4.15
N ARG A 366 8.78 11.64 -3.98
CA ARG A 366 9.70 12.59 -4.59
C ARG A 366 11.14 12.44 -4.09
N LEU A 367 11.34 12.14 -2.82
CA LEU A 367 12.67 12.12 -2.19
C LEU A 367 13.34 10.75 -2.25
N ILE A 368 12.60 9.64 -2.24
CA ILE A 368 13.16 8.29 -2.15
C ILE A 368 13.97 7.91 -3.40
N ARG A 369 13.75 8.63 -4.51
CA ARG A 369 14.55 8.51 -5.71
C ARG A 369 16.04 8.69 -5.43
N SER A 370 16.42 9.68 -4.59
CA SER A 370 17.82 9.94 -4.22
C SER A 370 18.48 8.79 -3.46
N LYS A 371 17.67 7.83 -2.97
CA LYS A 371 18.10 6.61 -2.28
C LYS A 371 18.25 5.42 -3.25
N GLY A 372 17.98 5.63 -4.54
CA GLY A 372 18.01 4.59 -5.56
C GLY A 372 16.79 3.67 -5.55
N VAL A 373 15.66 4.10 -4.99
CA VAL A 373 14.43 3.31 -4.91
C VAL A 373 13.41 3.79 -5.95
N GLY A 374 12.89 2.86 -6.75
CA GLY A 374 11.77 3.08 -7.67
C GLY A 374 10.43 2.78 -7.01
N VAL A 375 9.38 3.53 -7.39
CA VAL A 375 8.00 3.30 -6.93
C VAL A 375 7.08 3.29 -8.14
N PHE A 376 6.35 2.21 -8.32
CA PHE A 376 5.37 2.05 -9.39
C PHE A 376 3.97 1.86 -8.80
N PHE A 377 3.06 2.72 -9.20
CA PHE A 377 1.65 2.59 -8.85
C PHE A 377 0.90 1.85 -9.94
N VAL A 378 0.12 0.84 -9.54
CA VAL A 378 -0.74 0.06 -10.44
C VAL A 378 -2.18 0.37 -10.08
N THR A 379 -2.98 0.86 -11.03
CA THR A 379 -4.36 1.30 -10.76
C THR A 379 -5.28 1.16 -11.97
N GLN A 380 -6.57 1.34 -11.77
CA GLN A 380 -7.55 1.23 -12.85
C GLN A 380 -7.58 2.47 -13.74
N SER A 381 -7.29 3.65 -13.18
CA SER A 381 -7.29 4.91 -13.92
C SER A 381 -6.21 5.86 -13.39
N PRO A 382 -5.54 6.65 -14.26
CA PRO A 382 -4.59 7.66 -13.79
C PRO A 382 -5.20 8.69 -12.84
N LYS A 383 -6.53 8.94 -12.90
CA LYS A 383 -7.24 9.87 -12.01
C LYS A 383 -7.26 9.43 -10.54
N ASP A 384 -7.01 8.14 -10.28
CA ASP A 384 -7.03 7.56 -8.94
C ASP A 384 -5.79 7.95 -8.12
N VAL A 385 -4.76 8.48 -8.79
CA VAL A 385 -3.53 8.96 -8.17
C VAL A 385 -3.58 10.49 -8.07
N PRO A 386 -3.29 11.10 -6.91
CA PRO A 386 -3.21 12.54 -6.75
C PRO A 386 -2.29 13.20 -7.78
N ARG A 387 -2.64 14.40 -8.23
CA ARG A 387 -1.90 15.09 -9.32
C ARG A 387 -0.43 15.30 -9.01
N ASP A 388 -0.12 15.62 -7.75
CA ASP A 388 1.24 15.93 -7.32
C ASP A 388 2.11 14.69 -7.26
N VAL A 389 1.53 13.53 -6.89
CA VAL A 389 2.16 12.22 -7.01
C VAL A 389 2.31 11.83 -8.48
N LEU A 390 1.24 11.96 -9.29
CA LEU A 390 1.25 11.63 -10.71
C LEU A 390 2.32 12.40 -11.50
N ALA A 391 2.61 13.65 -11.10
CA ALA A 391 3.67 14.47 -11.68
C ALA A 391 5.10 13.91 -11.45
N GLN A 392 5.29 13.04 -10.46
CA GLN A 392 6.57 12.38 -10.19
C GLN A 392 6.78 11.08 -11.01
N LEU A 393 5.71 10.56 -11.65
CA LEU A 393 5.71 9.28 -12.34
C LEU A 393 6.12 9.47 -13.80
N GLY A 394 7.43 9.40 -14.05
CA GLY A 394 7.99 9.65 -15.40
C GLY A 394 7.76 8.51 -16.39
N ASN A 395 7.60 7.28 -15.90
CA ASN A 395 7.42 6.09 -16.73
C ASN A 395 5.94 5.68 -16.74
N ARG A 396 5.35 5.50 -17.92
CA ARG A 396 3.90 5.25 -18.05
C ARG A 396 3.62 4.06 -18.94
N VAL A 397 2.84 3.13 -18.40
CA VAL A 397 2.27 1.98 -19.11
C VAL A 397 0.75 2.07 -18.99
N GLN A 398 0.08 2.36 -20.10
CA GLN A 398 -1.36 2.55 -20.13
C GLN A 398 -2.03 1.44 -20.93
N HIS A 399 -2.68 0.53 -20.24
CA HIS A 399 -3.59 -0.45 -20.83
C HIS A 399 -4.92 0.18 -21.19
N ALA A 400 -5.82 -0.61 -21.80
CA ALA A 400 -7.12 -0.13 -22.23
C ALA A 400 -7.87 0.62 -21.11
N LEU A 401 -8.49 1.72 -21.47
CA LEU A 401 -9.45 2.45 -20.64
C LEU A 401 -10.87 2.21 -21.16
N ARG A 402 -11.83 2.16 -20.24
CA ARG A 402 -13.25 2.10 -20.59
C ARG A 402 -13.82 3.51 -20.42
N ALA A 403 -14.58 3.96 -21.40
CA ALA A 403 -15.22 5.29 -21.40
C ALA A 403 -16.73 5.12 -21.59
N PHE A 404 -17.40 4.58 -20.57
CA PHE A 404 -18.83 4.31 -20.59
C PHE A 404 -19.66 5.50 -20.13
N THR A 405 -19.07 6.41 -19.34
CA THR A 405 -19.74 7.61 -18.82
C THR A 405 -19.09 8.88 -19.36
N PRO A 406 -19.77 10.04 -19.33
CA PRO A 406 -19.17 11.33 -19.67
C PRO A 406 -17.93 11.65 -18.82
N GLU A 407 -17.92 11.25 -17.55
CA GLU A 407 -16.80 11.39 -16.61
C GLU A 407 -15.60 10.54 -17.05
N ASP A 408 -15.83 9.33 -17.54
CA ASP A 408 -14.76 8.47 -18.08
C ASP A 408 -14.20 9.07 -19.37
N ALA A 409 -15.04 9.60 -20.25
CA ALA A 409 -14.59 10.28 -21.47
C ALA A 409 -13.73 11.52 -21.15
N LYS A 410 -14.10 12.28 -20.11
CA LYS A 410 -13.30 13.40 -19.61
C LYS A 410 -11.96 12.94 -19.04
N ALA A 411 -11.96 11.86 -18.27
CA ALA A 411 -10.75 11.26 -17.70
C ALA A 411 -9.82 10.73 -18.80
N LEU A 412 -10.35 10.06 -19.81
CA LEU A 412 -9.61 9.60 -20.98
C LEU A 412 -8.94 10.78 -21.71
N LYS A 413 -9.70 11.85 -21.99
CA LYS A 413 -9.15 13.06 -22.64
C LYS A 413 -8.05 13.70 -21.81
N ALA A 414 -8.22 13.77 -20.49
CA ALA A 414 -7.21 14.29 -19.58
C ALA A 414 -5.94 13.41 -19.58
N ALA A 415 -6.09 12.09 -19.56
CA ALA A 415 -4.97 11.17 -19.64
C ALA A 415 -4.19 11.34 -20.95
N VAL A 416 -4.88 11.36 -22.09
CA VAL A 416 -4.28 11.53 -23.42
C VAL A 416 -3.50 12.84 -23.54
N SER A 417 -4.01 13.94 -22.97
CA SER A 417 -3.35 15.25 -23.03
C SER A 417 -1.99 15.34 -22.35
N THR A 418 -1.62 14.32 -21.56
CA THR A 418 -0.34 14.27 -20.85
C THR A 418 0.75 13.47 -21.57
N TYR A 419 0.43 12.89 -22.73
CA TYR A 419 1.41 12.17 -23.55
C TYR A 419 2.15 13.12 -24.51
N PRO A 420 3.39 12.80 -24.89
CA PRO A 420 4.07 13.47 -25.99
C PRO A 420 3.27 13.42 -27.27
N HIS A 421 3.58 14.32 -28.20
CA HIS A 421 2.98 14.29 -29.53
C HIS A 421 3.28 12.94 -30.21
N THR A 422 2.27 12.35 -30.84
CA THR A 422 2.38 11.04 -31.47
C THR A 422 1.49 10.95 -32.71
N ALA A 423 1.85 10.08 -33.62
CA ALA A 423 1.06 9.77 -34.80
C ALA A 423 -0.18 8.89 -34.50
N TYR A 424 -0.32 8.32 -33.30
CA TYR A 424 -1.49 7.53 -32.89
C TYR A 424 -2.65 8.44 -32.46
N ASP A 425 -3.88 8.09 -32.83
CA ASP A 425 -5.10 8.61 -32.18
C ASP A 425 -5.26 7.91 -30.83
N LEU A 426 -4.66 8.47 -29.80
CA LEU A 426 -4.65 7.87 -28.45
C LEU A 426 -6.05 7.74 -27.85
N GLN A 427 -7.01 8.64 -28.16
CA GLN A 427 -8.36 8.52 -27.63
C GLN A 427 -9.07 7.29 -28.17
N LYS A 428 -8.95 7.04 -29.47
CA LYS A 428 -9.48 5.86 -30.12
C LYS A 428 -8.71 4.61 -29.67
N LEU A 429 -7.38 4.65 -29.74
CA LEU A 429 -6.51 3.52 -29.44
C LEU A 429 -6.74 2.98 -28.02
N LEU A 430 -6.71 3.84 -26.99
CA LEU A 430 -6.86 3.43 -25.58
C LEU A 430 -8.20 2.76 -25.28
N THR A 431 -9.25 3.04 -26.06
CA THR A 431 -10.54 2.34 -25.89
C THR A 431 -10.61 1.00 -26.62
N GLN A 432 -9.70 0.74 -27.56
CA GLN A 432 -9.69 -0.44 -28.44
C GLN A 432 -8.56 -1.44 -28.16
N LEU A 433 -7.59 -1.08 -27.30
CA LEU A 433 -6.49 -1.98 -26.93
C LEU A 433 -7.02 -3.35 -26.49
N GLY A 434 -6.40 -4.40 -27.03
CA GLY A 434 -6.64 -5.77 -26.61
C GLY A 434 -5.96 -6.12 -25.29
N THR A 435 -6.32 -7.27 -24.70
CA THR A 435 -5.68 -7.78 -23.48
C THR A 435 -4.18 -8.02 -23.72
N GLY A 436 -3.34 -7.47 -22.84
CA GLY A 436 -1.88 -7.53 -22.96
C GLY A 436 -1.32 -6.63 -24.06
N GLN A 437 -2.04 -5.58 -24.41
CA GLN A 437 -1.52 -4.43 -25.16
C GLN A 437 -1.51 -3.20 -24.27
N ALA A 438 -0.57 -2.28 -24.53
CA ALA A 438 -0.46 -1.03 -23.80
C ALA A 438 0.10 0.09 -24.67
N VAL A 439 -0.18 1.32 -24.31
CA VAL A 439 0.53 2.51 -24.79
C VAL A 439 1.59 2.85 -23.77
N ILE A 440 2.83 2.93 -24.20
CA ILE A 440 4.00 3.11 -23.35
C ILE A 440 4.75 4.38 -23.74
N THR A 441 5.19 5.12 -22.74
CA THR A 441 6.23 6.15 -22.83
C THR A 441 7.03 6.11 -21.54
N VAL A 442 8.34 6.13 -21.65
CA VAL A 442 9.27 6.07 -20.52
C VAL A 442 10.30 7.20 -20.64
N LEU A 443 11.10 7.36 -19.64
CA LEU A 443 12.25 8.26 -19.73
C LEU A 443 13.42 7.54 -20.36
N SER A 444 14.11 8.21 -21.27
CA SER A 444 15.41 7.78 -21.80
C SER A 444 16.51 7.91 -20.74
N GLU A 445 17.69 7.41 -21.01
CA GLU A 445 18.87 7.56 -20.15
C GLU A 445 19.20 9.03 -19.86
N THR A 446 18.91 9.94 -20.80
CA THR A 446 19.08 11.39 -20.62
C THR A 446 17.94 12.04 -19.83
N GLY A 447 16.88 11.30 -19.51
CA GLY A 447 15.70 11.80 -18.81
C GLY A 447 14.65 12.47 -19.71
N ALA A 448 14.82 12.43 -21.04
CA ALA A 448 13.80 12.87 -21.99
C ALA A 448 12.74 11.77 -22.19
N PRO A 449 11.46 12.11 -22.42
CA PRO A 449 10.44 11.13 -22.73
C PRO A 449 10.73 10.46 -24.09
N THR A 450 10.53 9.13 -24.16
CA THR A 450 10.61 8.38 -25.41
C THR A 450 9.39 8.65 -26.30
N PRO A 451 9.45 8.33 -27.61
CA PRO A 451 8.26 8.29 -28.45
C PRO A 451 7.16 7.42 -27.83
N VAL A 452 5.91 7.79 -28.05
CA VAL A 452 4.77 6.98 -27.61
C VAL A 452 4.69 5.70 -28.44
N ALA A 453 4.71 4.53 -27.79
CA ALA A 453 4.65 3.24 -28.46
C ALA A 453 3.38 2.47 -28.09
N TRP A 454 2.55 2.14 -29.08
CA TRP A 454 1.59 1.06 -28.92
C TRP A 454 2.36 -0.25 -28.89
N THR A 455 2.19 -1.04 -27.84
CA THR A 455 3.04 -2.19 -27.53
C THR A 455 2.22 -3.46 -27.36
N MET A 456 2.61 -4.52 -28.06
CA MET A 456 2.23 -5.90 -27.76
C MET A 456 3.12 -6.40 -26.63
N MET A 457 2.56 -6.61 -25.43
CA MET A 457 3.34 -6.96 -24.24
C MET A 457 3.87 -8.39 -24.30
N ARG A 458 5.06 -8.60 -23.76
CA ARG A 458 5.63 -9.94 -23.51
C ARG A 458 4.72 -10.74 -22.56
N ALA A 459 4.72 -12.04 -22.72
CA ALA A 459 4.11 -12.93 -21.76
C ALA A 459 5.03 -13.14 -20.55
N PRO A 460 4.53 -13.05 -19.30
CA PRO A 460 5.31 -13.46 -18.14
C PRO A 460 5.79 -14.90 -18.25
N GLN A 461 6.96 -15.18 -17.69
CA GLN A 461 7.57 -16.51 -17.69
C GLN A 461 7.17 -17.35 -16.47
N SER A 462 6.78 -16.71 -15.39
CA SER A 462 6.23 -17.38 -14.22
C SER A 462 4.75 -17.73 -14.41
N LEU A 463 4.17 -18.49 -13.49
CA LEU A 463 2.78 -18.92 -13.52
C LEU A 463 1.85 -17.70 -13.45
N MET A 464 0.99 -17.54 -14.45
CA MET A 464 0.03 -16.43 -14.53
C MET A 464 -1.24 -16.62 -13.67
N ALA A 465 -1.25 -17.59 -12.79
CA ALA A 465 -2.25 -17.85 -11.76
C ALA A 465 -1.56 -17.86 -10.39
N PRO A 466 -2.29 -17.82 -9.28
CA PRO A 466 -1.69 -18.04 -7.97
C PRO A 466 -0.99 -19.39 -7.90
N SER A 467 0.14 -19.45 -7.18
CA SER A 467 0.84 -20.70 -6.86
C SER A 467 -0.03 -21.58 -5.95
N GLU A 468 0.19 -22.89 -6.05
CA GLU A 468 -0.43 -23.83 -5.11
C GLU A 468 -0.07 -23.45 -3.66
N PRO A 469 -1.03 -23.51 -2.72
CA PRO A 469 -0.79 -23.15 -1.33
C PRO A 469 0.42 -23.84 -0.69
N ALA A 470 0.66 -25.10 -1.03
CA ALA A 470 1.79 -25.87 -0.52
C ALA A 470 3.16 -25.30 -0.96
N VAL A 471 3.24 -24.68 -2.14
CA VAL A 471 4.46 -24.02 -2.62
C VAL A 471 4.75 -22.78 -1.77
N VAL A 472 3.74 -21.95 -1.52
CA VAL A 472 3.84 -20.77 -0.67
C VAL A 472 4.25 -21.17 0.75
N ASP A 473 3.57 -22.16 1.32
CA ASP A 473 3.84 -22.65 2.69
C ASP A 473 5.29 -23.20 2.82
N ALA A 474 5.78 -23.92 1.79
CA ALA A 474 7.16 -24.41 1.77
C ALA A 474 8.19 -23.28 1.69
N ILE A 475 7.94 -22.23 0.90
CA ILE A 475 8.81 -21.05 0.81
C ILE A 475 8.85 -20.32 2.16
N VAL A 476 7.71 -20.08 2.78
CA VAL A 476 7.61 -19.43 4.10
C VAL A 476 8.36 -20.25 5.17
N ALA A 477 8.18 -21.57 5.18
CA ALA A 477 8.87 -22.44 6.13
C ALA A 477 10.40 -22.48 5.92
N GLY A 478 10.85 -22.38 4.67
CA GLY A 478 12.28 -22.36 4.31
C GLY A 478 12.95 -20.97 4.40
N SER A 479 12.18 -19.92 4.64
CA SER A 479 12.69 -18.56 4.67
C SER A 479 13.56 -18.28 5.90
N SER A 480 14.72 -17.66 5.68
CA SER A 480 15.55 -17.15 6.78
C SER A 480 14.85 -16.07 7.61
N LEU A 481 13.88 -15.37 7.02
CA LEU A 481 13.07 -14.38 7.73
C LEU A 481 12.12 -15.01 8.73
N SER A 482 11.66 -16.24 8.51
CA SER A 482 10.85 -16.99 9.48
C SER A 482 11.58 -17.15 10.81
N THR A 483 12.88 -17.47 10.80
CA THR A 483 13.70 -17.56 12.00
C THR A 483 13.81 -16.20 12.71
N LYS A 484 13.82 -15.09 11.95
CA LYS A 484 14.02 -13.74 12.49
C LYS A 484 12.73 -13.11 13.03
N TYR A 485 11.56 -13.40 12.39
CA TYR A 485 10.33 -12.63 12.61
C TYR A 485 9.12 -13.45 13.06
N ALA A 486 9.14 -14.79 12.95
CA ALA A 486 7.96 -15.60 13.25
C ALA A 486 7.60 -15.59 14.74
N ALA A 487 8.61 -15.68 15.61
CA ALA A 487 8.38 -15.68 17.05
C ALA A 487 8.16 -14.24 17.56
N VAL A 488 7.04 -14.02 18.23
CA VAL A 488 6.78 -12.76 18.92
C VAL A 488 7.74 -12.65 20.12
N ALA A 489 8.40 -11.52 20.25
CA ALA A 489 9.21 -11.20 21.43
C ALA A 489 8.37 -10.33 22.37
N ASP A 490 8.09 -10.86 23.55
CA ASP A 490 7.38 -10.15 24.61
C ASP A 490 8.41 -9.75 25.68
N ARG A 491 8.90 -8.52 25.60
CA ARG A 491 9.81 -7.97 26.61
C ARG A 491 9.10 -6.88 27.39
N GLU A 492 9.60 -6.61 28.60
CA GLU A 492 9.08 -5.56 29.46
C GLU A 492 9.04 -4.21 28.72
N SER A 493 7.86 -3.63 28.62
CA SER A 493 7.55 -2.41 27.90
C SER A 493 7.05 -1.29 28.83
N ALA A 494 6.62 -0.18 28.28
CA ALA A 494 6.08 0.94 29.05
C ALA A 494 4.86 0.54 29.89
N TYR A 495 3.99 -0.32 29.38
CA TYR A 495 2.79 -0.76 30.07
C TYR A 495 3.12 -1.53 31.36
N GLU A 496 3.99 -2.52 31.29
CA GLU A 496 4.39 -3.33 32.44
C GLU A 496 5.13 -2.50 33.49
N ILE A 497 6.05 -1.63 33.04
CA ILE A 497 6.81 -0.75 33.94
C ILE A 497 5.89 0.19 34.71
N LEU A 498 4.96 0.87 34.00
CA LEU A 498 4.04 1.80 34.63
C LEU A 498 3.02 1.10 35.54
N THR A 499 2.51 -0.06 35.12
CA THR A 499 1.61 -0.88 35.95
C THR A 499 2.27 -1.30 37.24
N ARG A 500 3.55 -1.73 37.18
CA ARG A 500 4.32 -2.09 38.38
C ARG A 500 4.55 -0.90 39.31
N ARG A 501 4.84 0.30 38.77
CA ARG A 501 4.98 1.54 39.58
C ARG A 501 3.70 1.86 40.34
N LEU A 502 2.53 1.75 39.70
CA LEU A 502 1.23 1.96 40.33
C LEU A 502 0.96 0.94 41.45
N GLN A 503 1.35 -0.31 41.27
CA GLN A 503 1.19 -1.37 42.32
C GLN A 503 2.13 -1.19 43.49
N GLN A 504 3.29 -0.58 43.28
CA GLN A 504 4.32 -0.33 44.33
C GLN A 504 4.13 1.02 45.03
N ALA A 505 3.27 1.90 44.53
CA ALA A 505 2.93 3.14 45.23
C ALA A 505 2.29 2.77 46.59
N PRO A 506 2.80 3.28 47.72
CA PRO A 506 2.18 3.01 49.02
C PRO A 506 0.74 3.48 48.98
N ALA A 507 -0.18 2.63 49.43
CA ALA A 507 -1.56 3.00 49.62
C ALA A 507 -1.58 4.25 50.50
N GLY A 508 -1.85 5.41 49.91
CA GLY A 508 -1.93 6.66 50.65
C GLY A 508 -2.93 6.49 51.79
N ASP A 509 -2.53 6.90 52.98
CA ASP A 509 -3.38 6.91 54.15
C ASP A 509 -4.74 7.55 53.77
N GLY A 510 -5.71 6.67 53.58
CA GLY A 510 -7.12 7.12 53.47
C GLY A 510 -7.48 7.85 54.73
N PRO A 511 -8.39 8.85 54.69
CA PRO A 511 -8.82 9.57 55.88
C PRO A 511 -9.31 8.55 56.91
N GLN A 512 -8.64 8.52 58.09
CA GLN A 512 -9.10 7.74 59.23
C GLN A 512 -10.52 8.19 59.55
N ASP A 513 -11.45 7.27 59.43
CA ASP A 513 -12.84 7.46 59.86
C ASP A 513 -12.85 7.85 61.33
N ALA A 514 -13.28 9.08 61.59
CA ALA A 514 -13.69 9.48 62.93
C ALA A 514 -14.96 8.69 63.30
N PRO A 515 -15.11 8.24 64.55
CA PRO A 515 -16.23 7.41 64.92
C PRO A 515 -17.54 8.22 64.86
N HIS A 516 -18.40 7.84 63.96
CA HIS A 516 -19.79 8.33 63.90
C HIS A 516 -20.62 7.67 64.98
N ASP A 517 -21.01 8.48 65.94
CA ASP A 517 -22.02 8.17 66.99
C ASP A 517 -23.38 7.90 66.35
N VAL A 518 -23.94 6.74 66.63
CA VAL A 518 -25.21 6.27 66.09
C VAL A 518 -26.32 6.93 66.88
N ARG A 519 -27.13 7.80 66.25
CA ARG A 519 -28.51 8.12 66.74
C ARG A 519 -29.50 7.70 65.65
N GLN A 520 -30.26 6.68 66.01
CA GLN A 520 -31.54 6.32 65.38
C GLN A 520 -32.55 7.44 65.55
N ASP A 521 -33.22 7.87 64.49
CA ASP A 521 -34.60 8.20 64.51
C ASP A 521 -35.25 8.04 63.13
N ALA A 522 -36.39 7.35 63.15
CA ALA A 522 -37.21 7.02 62.03
C ALA A 522 -38.34 8.06 61.84
N GLY A 523 -38.61 8.41 60.56
CA GLY A 523 -39.84 9.13 60.20
C GLY A 523 -40.02 9.19 58.68
N PRO A 524 -41.24 8.96 58.14
CA PRO A 524 -41.44 8.63 56.73
C PRO A 524 -41.83 9.83 55.84
N GLY A 525 -41.36 9.83 54.65
CA GLY A 525 -42.10 10.32 53.48
C GLY A 525 -41.99 11.80 53.11
N GLN A 526 -41.20 12.10 52.13
CA GLN A 526 -41.52 13.20 51.19
C GLN A 526 -40.91 12.90 49.78
N ARG A 527 -41.83 12.93 48.79
CA ARG A 527 -41.47 12.79 47.34
C ARG A 527 -40.81 14.08 46.87
N ILE A 528 -39.70 13.94 46.16
CA ILE A 528 -39.01 15.05 45.46
C ILE A 528 -39.64 15.21 44.09
N PRO A 529 -40.02 16.43 43.64
CA PRO A 529 -40.54 16.66 42.28
C PRO A 529 -39.44 16.67 41.23
N VAL A 530 -39.73 16.09 40.06
CA VAL A 530 -38.90 16.10 38.86
C VAL A 530 -39.03 17.48 38.18
N PRO A 531 -37.95 18.16 37.79
CA PRO A 531 -38.02 19.38 36.99
C PRO A 531 -38.33 19.06 35.52
N GLN A 532 -39.34 19.77 34.97
CA GLN A 532 -39.66 19.78 33.54
C GLN A 532 -38.64 20.60 32.75
N ALA A 533 -38.34 20.12 31.52
CA ALA A 533 -37.49 20.80 30.55
C ALA A 533 -38.19 22.06 29.97
N PRO A 534 -37.43 23.12 29.64
CA PRO A 534 -38.00 24.29 28.96
C PRO A 534 -38.09 24.07 27.45
N GLU A 535 -39.15 24.59 26.87
CA GLU A 535 -39.47 24.61 25.44
C GLU A 535 -38.48 25.44 24.61
N SER A 536 -38.30 25.00 23.38
CA SER A 536 -37.43 25.60 22.35
C SER A 536 -38.00 26.91 21.81
N GLU A 537 -37.24 28.01 21.90
CA GLU A 537 -37.48 29.23 21.12
C GLU A 537 -36.68 29.20 19.80
N GLN A 538 -37.36 29.53 18.68
CA GLN A 538 -36.79 29.66 17.34
C GLN A 538 -35.99 30.97 17.20
N PRO A 539 -34.86 30.98 16.46
CA PRO A 539 -34.14 32.23 16.21
C PRO A 539 -34.69 32.99 15.00
N ARG A 540 -34.93 34.27 15.24
CA ARG A 540 -35.25 35.28 14.22
C ARG A 540 -34.09 35.57 13.31
N GLY A 541 -34.37 35.71 12.01
CA GLY A 541 -33.46 36.00 10.93
C GLY A 541 -32.61 37.28 11.08
N ARG A 542 -31.37 37.21 10.62
CA ARG A 542 -30.48 38.37 10.51
C ARG A 542 -30.04 38.56 9.06
N LYS A 543 -30.23 39.79 8.62
CA LYS A 543 -30.04 40.29 7.25
C LYS A 543 -28.62 40.13 6.74
N SER A 544 -28.52 39.82 5.46
CA SER A 544 -27.31 39.87 4.62
C SER A 544 -26.75 41.29 4.51
N ASN A 545 -25.44 41.43 4.68
CA ASN A 545 -24.70 42.55 4.12
C ASN A 545 -23.55 41.99 3.29
N SER A 546 -23.62 42.25 2.01
CA SER A 546 -22.56 42.05 1.01
C SER A 546 -21.39 42.99 1.30
N ARG A 547 -20.17 42.43 1.31
CA ARG A 547 -18.96 43.25 1.19
C ARG A 547 -17.88 42.48 0.43
N SER A 548 -17.44 43.16 -0.61
CA SER A 548 -16.42 42.90 -1.59
C SER A 548 -15.20 42.09 -1.19
N GLU A 549 -14.84 41.19 -2.10
CA GLU A 549 -13.55 40.48 -2.20
C GLU A 549 -12.36 41.44 -2.16
N ARG A 550 -11.41 41.10 -1.30
CA ARG A 550 -10.02 41.48 -1.42
C ARG A 550 -9.20 40.20 -1.32
N GLU A 551 -8.50 39.89 -2.39
CA GLU A 551 -7.51 38.82 -2.46
C GLU A 551 -6.38 39.08 -1.43
N ASP A 552 -6.17 38.12 -0.52
CA ASP A 552 -4.97 38.08 0.33
C ASP A 552 -3.88 37.26 -0.38
N PRO A 553 -2.64 37.73 -0.39
CA PRO A 553 -1.53 36.97 -0.99
C PRO A 553 -1.17 35.78 -0.10
N GLY A 554 -0.98 34.63 -0.78
CA GLY A 554 -0.83 33.30 -0.17
C GLY A 554 0.27 33.20 0.92
N MET A 555 -0.08 32.42 1.93
CA MET A 555 0.72 32.14 3.14
C MET A 555 2.15 31.61 2.85
N VAL A 556 2.40 31.07 1.66
CA VAL A 556 3.71 30.56 1.23
C VAL A 556 4.74 31.69 1.02
N GLU A 557 4.31 32.86 0.56
CA GLU A 557 5.23 33.98 0.31
C GLU A 557 5.68 34.69 1.61
N THR A 558 4.89 34.60 2.66
CA THR A 558 5.20 35.20 3.97
C THR A 558 6.20 34.35 4.76
N VAL A 559 6.15 33.01 4.63
CA VAL A 559 7.09 32.10 5.33
C VAL A 559 8.49 32.16 4.73
N VAL A 560 8.61 32.30 3.41
CA VAL A 560 9.91 32.39 2.72
C VAL A 560 10.63 33.73 2.98
N LYS A 561 9.89 34.77 3.33
CA LYS A 561 10.45 36.12 3.61
C LYS A 561 10.79 36.35 5.08
N SER A 562 10.51 35.42 5.99
CA SER A 562 10.80 35.58 7.41
C SER A 562 12.32 35.55 7.69
N SER A 563 12.80 36.45 8.54
CA SER A 563 14.20 36.50 8.94
C SER A 563 14.70 35.25 9.66
N ALA A 564 13.78 34.49 10.29
CA ALA A 564 14.03 33.22 10.94
C ALA A 564 14.40 32.12 9.94
N PHE A 565 13.72 32.05 8.79
CA PHE A 565 14.00 31.07 7.73
C PHE A 565 15.38 31.33 7.07
N LYS A 566 15.75 32.62 6.86
CA LYS A 566 17.05 32.97 6.30
C LYS A 566 18.22 32.72 7.26
N SER A 567 18.00 32.81 8.56
CA SER A 567 18.99 32.49 9.60
C SER A 567 19.22 30.97 9.69
N MET A 568 18.16 30.19 9.56
CA MET A 568 18.20 28.72 9.62
C MET A 568 18.97 28.10 8.45
N MET A 569 18.88 28.70 7.24
CA MET A 569 19.57 28.20 6.03
C MET A 569 21.09 28.46 6.04
N ARG A 570 21.61 29.36 6.87
CA ARG A 570 23.05 29.69 6.91
C ARG A 570 23.89 28.88 7.90
N SER A 571 23.26 28.15 8.83
CA SER A 571 23.98 27.37 9.87
C SER A 571 23.91 25.84 9.64
N ALA A 572 23.43 25.39 8.51
CA ALA A 572 22.96 24.02 8.31
C ALA A 572 23.69 23.21 7.25
N GLY A 573 24.98 23.26 7.20
CA GLY A 573 25.77 22.26 6.49
C GLY A 573 26.10 21.10 7.43
N THR A 574 25.51 19.93 7.24
CA THR A 574 25.89 18.57 7.73
C THR A 574 25.25 17.99 8.99
N VAL A 575 24.78 18.74 9.97
CA VAL A 575 24.13 18.15 11.17
C VAL A 575 22.61 18.25 11.10
N ILE A 576 22.09 19.24 10.41
CA ILE A 576 20.64 19.57 10.35
C ILE A 576 19.87 18.69 9.35
N GLY A 577 20.53 18.13 8.34
CA GLY A 577 19.87 17.19 7.42
C GLY A 577 19.24 15.97 8.12
N ARG A 578 19.84 15.50 9.21
CA ARG A 578 19.33 14.37 10.00
C ARG A 578 18.15 14.74 10.90
N GLU A 579 18.12 15.95 11.46
CA GLU A 579 17.01 16.38 12.33
C GLU A 579 15.80 16.87 11.55
N ILE A 580 16.00 17.48 10.37
CA ILE A 580 14.89 17.81 9.47
C ILE A 580 14.20 16.55 8.95
N THR A 581 14.96 15.50 8.62
CA THR A 581 14.40 14.22 8.20
C THR A 581 13.60 13.56 9.33
N ARG A 582 14.08 13.60 10.57
CA ARG A 582 13.34 13.15 11.75
C ARG A 582 12.05 13.93 11.97
N SER A 583 12.09 15.25 11.78
CA SER A 583 10.93 16.13 11.89
C SER A 583 9.88 15.88 10.80
N ILE A 584 10.30 15.49 9.61
CA ILE A 584 9.41 15.30 8.46
C ILE A 584 8.76 13.90 8.47
N PHE A 585 9.51 12.86 8.84
CA PHE A 585 9.06 11.47 8.77
C PHE A 585 8.82 10.81 10.12
N GLY A 586 9.24 11.43 11.22
CA GLY A 586 8.92 11.03 12.59
C GLY A 586 9.41 9.65 13.04
N THR A 587 10.24 8.96 12.25
CA THR A 587 10.77 7.64 12.62
C THR A 587 11.96 7.80 13.55
N ALA A 588 11.86 7.31 14.78
CA ALA A 588 12.92 7.37 15.78
C ALA A 588 13.51 5.98 16.03
N ARG A 589 14.50 5.58 15.25
CA ARG A 589 15.24 4.33 15.50
C ARG A 589 16.39 4.57 16.46
N ARG A 590 16.41 3.88 17.59
CA ARG A 590 17.55 3.86 18.50
C ARG A 590 18.68 3.08 17.84
N ARG A 591 19.84 3.70 17.58
CA ARG A 591 21.07 2.97 17.28
C ARG A 591 21.52 2.21 18.52
N ARG A 592 21.71 0.91 18.39
CA ARG A 592 22.55 0.12 19.31
C ARG A 592 24.02 0.37 19.04
#